data_4f69a379b29688660864af84f0cf1130
#
_entry.id   4f69a379b29688660864af84f0cf1130
#
_cell.length_a   1.000
_cell.length_b   1.000
_cell.length_c   1.000
_cell.angle_alpha   90.00
_cell.angle_beta   90.00
_cell.angle_gamma   90.00
#
_symmetry.space_group_name_H-M   'P 1'
#
loop_
_entity.id
_entity.type
_entity.pdbx_description
1 polymer ?
#
loop_
_entity_poly.entity_id
_entity_poly.type
_entity_poly.pdbx_seq_one_letter_code
_entity_poly.pdbx_strand_id
1 'polypeptide(L)'
;MIRATMTPVAAEAVGACRRASAARVLDLSDGPLWSILLARAGARACCVERSVAAARLSSRFVAESGLSDCVDVVPLPEGDDDDAWAGEPPAALGGAFDLIVIEPSFSELHRCWAGEQLAAMQSARQWAEASGLAGRSTPQLPSRATLEGLLIEAPALWRRHGPVGEVCGLDLSSFNRLVDADDDASQTRSLPLWQWPNRRVTATTTWATAALPFRGGAAWHWRGEAEFVATAAGTAHAVVAWLNFGAGDGDGDDSLLVRTGPANGDTAAPTSWAQAFGFFAEPLALAAGQAVRLRFELGGDGELRVERAE
;
A
#
# COMPACT_ATOMS: atom_id res chain seq x y z
N MET A 1 -20.02 -2.24 1.45
CA MET A 1 -18.96 -2.84 0.64
C MET A 1 -17.74 -3.29 1.47
N ILE A 2 -17.43 -2.66 2.60
CA ILE A 2 -16.31 -2.99 3.53
C ILE A 2 -16.44 -4.41 4.16
N ARG A 3 -17.65 -4.93 4.32
CA ARG A 3 -17.88 -6.22 5.01
C ARG A 3 -17.33 -7.46 4.31
N ALA A 4 -17.18 -7.48 3.01
CA ALA A 4 -16.82 -8.70 2.26
C ALA A 4 -15.30 -8.96 2.18
N THR A 5 -14.49 -7.90 2.29
CA THR A 5 -13.03 -8.00 2.19
C THR A 5 -12.32 -8.26 3.51
N MET A 6 -12.99 -8.03 4.65
CA MET A 6 -12.38 -8.16 5.98
C MET A 6 -12.56 -9.54 6.64
N THR A 7 -13.40 -10.41 6.10
CA THR A 7 -13.74 -11.69 6.76
C THR A 7 -12.55 -12.68 6.82
N PRO A 8 -11.72 -12.86 5.79
CA PRO A 8 -10.55 -13.73 5.86
C PRO A 8 -9.47 -13.14 6.79
N VAL A 9 -9.25 -11.86 6.72
CA VAL A 9 -8.29 -11.09 7.50
C VAL A 9 -8.57 -11.15 8.99
N ALA A 10 -9.82 -10.93 9.38
CA ALA A 10 -10.25 -11.05 10.76
C ALA A 10 -10.04 -12.48 11.28
N ALA A 11 -10.32 -13.50 10.46
CA ALA A 11 -10.15 -14.90 10.85
C ALA A 11 -8.68 -15.26 11.08
N GLU A 12 -7.75 -14.73 10.30
CA GLU A 12 -6.33 -15.02 10.44
C GLU A 12 -5.67 -14.22 11.57
N ALA A 13 -6.01 -12.94 11.72
CA ALA A 13 -5.61 -12.14 12.87
C ALA A 13 -6.16 -12.74 14.18
N VAL A 14 -7.41 -13.17 14.17
CA VAL A 14 -8.04 -13.93 15.26
C VAL A 14 -7.31 -15.26 15.48
N GLY A 15 -6.91 -15.96 14.43
CA GLY A 15 -6.11 -17.18 14.50
C GLY A 15 -4.72 -16.94 15.10
N ALA A 16 -4.06 -15.85 14.73
CA ALA A 16 -2.78 -15.44 15.31
C ALA A 16 -2.92 -15.10 16.80
N CYS A 17 -3.96 -14.34 17.18
CA CYS A 17 -4.24 -14.03 18.59
C CYS A 17 -4.63 -15.26 19.43
N ARG A 18 -5.40 -16.20 18.87
CA ARG A 18 -5.73 -17.45 19.56
C ARG A 18 -4.52 -18.35 19.80
N ARG A 19 -3.53 -18.32 18.90
CA ARG A 19 -2.26 -19.03 19.09
C ARG A 19 -1.37 -18.38 20.16
N ALA A 20 -1.48 -17.08 20.35
CA ALA A 20 -0.75 -16.29 21.34
C ALA A 20 -1.65 -15.99 22.56
N SER A 21 -2.17 -16.98 23.26
CA SER A 21 -3.12 -16.82 24.38
C SER A 21 -2.78 -15.62 25.28
N ALA A 22 -3.68 -14.61 25.33
CA ALA A 22 -3.57 -13.35 26.07
C ALA A 22 -2.58 -12.33 25.48
N ALA A 23 -2.41 -12.30 24.16
CA ALA A 23 -1.54 -11.34 23.48
C ALA A 23 -1.98 -9.89 23.73
N ARG A 24 -1.01 -9.05 24.07
CA ARG A 24 -1.14 -7.58 23.99
C ARG A 24 -0.88 -7.15 22.57
N VAL A 25 -1.84 -6.46 21.97
CA VAL A 25 -1.75 -6.01 20.58
C VAL A 25 -1.62 -4.49 20.52
N LEU A 26 -0.64 -4.01 19.78
CA LEU A 26 -0.49 -2.62 19.41
C LEU A 26 -1.11 -2.41 18.03
N ASP A 27 -2.17 -1.62 17.98
CA ASP A 27 -2.87 -1.29 16.74
C ASP A 27 -2.51 0.15 16.34
N LEU A 28 -1.74 0.26 15.26
CA LEU A 28 -1.28 1.51 14.66
C LEU A 28 -2.04 1.83 13.36
N SER A 29 -3.22 1.25 13.21
CA SER A 29 -4.11 1.48 12.07
C SER A 29 -4.97 2.72 12.27
N ASP A 30 -5.62 3.19 11.22
CA ASP A 30 -6.62 4.26 11.33
C ASP A 30 -7.94 3.71 11.89
N GLY A 31 -8.26 4.11 13.10
CA GLY A 31 -9.49 3.71 13.79
C GLY A 31 -9.39 2.35 14.52
N PRO A 32 -10.39 2.05 15.37
CA PRO A 32 -10.31 0.96 16.31
C PRO A 32 -10.80 -0.39 15.77
N LEU A 33 -10.99 -0.53 14.46
CA LEU A 33 -11.64 -1.72 13.90
C LEU A 33 -10.86 -3.00 14.18
N TRP A 34 -9.55 -2.97 14.00
CA TRP A 34 -8.68 -4.10 14.31
C TRP A 34 -8.66 -4.40 15.79
N SER A 35 -8.50 -3.35 16.62
CA SER A 35 -8.56 -3.48 18.07
C SER A 35 -9.86 -4.16 18.55
N ILE A 36 -11.01 -3.75 18.00
CA ILE A 36 -12.32 -4.36 18.31
C ILE A 36 -12.38 -5.82 17.90
N LEU A 37 -11.91 -6.16 16.69
CA LEU A 37 -11.93 -7.52 16.17
C LEU A 37 -11.02 -8.45 17.00
N LEU A 38 -9.83 -7.97 17.35
CA LEU A 38 -8.87 -8.72 18.14
C LEU A 38 -9.31 -8.88 19.60
N ALA A 39 -9.92 -7.85 20.19
CA ALA A 39 -10.49 -7.94 21.53
C ALA A 39 -11.66 -8.95 21.59
N ARG A 40 -12.52 -8.99 20.58
CA ARG A 40 -13.55 -10.04 20.45
C ARG A 40 -12.96 -11.45 20.34
N ALA A 41 -11.72 -11.56 19.88
CA ALA A 41 -10.98 -12.83 19.82
C ALA A 41 -10.25 -13.17 21.12
N GLY A 42 -10.29 -12.30 22.13
CA GLY A 42 -9.71 -12.51 23.45
C GLY A 42 -8.37 -11.82 23.69
N ALA A 43 -7.90 -10.95 22.78
CA ALA A 43 -6.71 -10.12 22.97
C ALA A 43 -7.02 -8.89 23.83
N ARG A 44 -5.97 -8.31 24.40
CA ARG A 44 -6.00 -6.92 24.91
C ARG A 44 -5.34 -6.01 23.88
N ALA A 45 -6.08 -5.05 23.34
CA ALA A 45 -5.59 -4.17 22.30
C ALA A 45 -5.36 -2.76 22.81
N CYS A 46 -4.37 -2.10 22.27
CA CYS A 46 -4.14 -0.67 22.41
C CYS A 46 -4.18 -0.04 21.01
N CYS A 47 -5.23 0.74 20.75
CA CYS A 47 -5.41 1.51 19.53
C CYS A 47 -4.72 2.86 19.68
N VAL A 48 -3.78 3.15 18.84
CA VAL A 48 -3.07 4.43 18.82
C VAL A 48 -3.65 5.33 17.74
N GLU A 49 -4.10 6.51 18.13
CA GLU A 49 -4.72 7.47 17.22
C GLU A 49 -3.85 8.72 17.03
N ARG A 50 -3.72 9.16 15.80
CA ARG A 50 -2.88 10.32 15.45
C ARG A 50 -3.45 11.68 15.90
N SER A 51 -4.71 11.73 16.32
CA SER A 51 -5.32 12.96 16.83
C SER A 51 -6.23 12.70 17.99
N VAL A 52 -6.38 13.71 18.85
CA VAL A 52 -7.32 13.68 19.99
C VAL A 52 -8.77 13.51 19.50
N ALA A 53 -9.12 14.08 18.36
CA ALA A 53 -10.46 13.96 17.79
C ALA A 53 -10.74 12.52 17.34
N ALA A 54 -9.81 11.89 16.63
CA ALA A 54 -9.91 10.49 16.24
C ALA A 54 -9.97 9.58 17.49
N ALA A 55 -9.13 9.81 18.49
CA ALA A 55 -9.15 9.02 19.72
C ALA A 55 -10.49 9.09 20.47
N ARG A 56 -11.14 10.27 20.52
CA ARG A 56 -12.49 10.40 21.10
C ARG A 56 -13.52 9.59 20.32
N LEU A 57 -13.48 9.63 18.99
CA LEU A 57 -14.39 8.86 18.14
C LEU A 57 -14.16 7.35 18.31
N SER A 58 -12.91 6.91 18.28
CA SER A 58 -12.52 5.51 18.48
C SER A 58 -12.92 4.99 19.84
N SER A 59 -12.70 5.78 20.91
CA SER A 59 -13.16 5.43 22.26
C SER A 59 -14.67 5.23 22.33
N ARG A 60 -15.43 6.06 21.62
CA ARG A 60 -16.89 5.89 21.53
C ARG A 60 -17.27 4.59 20.82
N PHE A 61 -16.65 4.25 19.71
CA PHE A 61 -16.90 2.98 19.00
C PHE A 61 -16.55 1.77 19.85
N VAL A 62 -15.43 1.83 20.59
CA VAL A 62 -15.03 0.79 21.54
C VAL A 62 -16.08 0.61 22.63
N ALA A 63 -16.57 1.70 23.23
CA ALA A 63 -17.61 1.67 24.28
C ALA A 63 -18.94 1.13 23.75
N GLU A 64 -19.39 1.59 22.57
CA GLU A 64 -20.61 1.09 21.90
C GLU A 64 -20.51 -0.41 21.55
N SER A 65 -19.28 -0.92 21.38
CA SER A 65 -19.00 -2.33 21.14
C SER A 65 -18.92 -3.16 22.42
N GLY A 66 -19.00 -2.55 23.61
CA GLY A 66 -18.90 -3.21 24.91
C GLY A 66 -17.49 -3.74 25.24
N LEU A 67 -16.44 -3.11 24.72
CA LEU A 67 -15.06 -3.61 24.80
C LEU A 67 -14.11 -2.65 25.54
N SER A 68 -14.63 -1.70 26.32
CA SER A 68 -13.81 -0.72 27.06
C SER A 68 -12.84 -1.35 28.07
N ASP A 69 -13.10 -2.56 28.54
CA ASP A 69 -12.22 -3.28 29.45
C ASP A 69 -11.06 -4.02 28.72
N CYS A 70 -11.14 -4.13 27.40
CA CYS A 70 -10.21 -4.91 26.57
C CYS A 70 -9.45 -4.06 25.55
N VAL A 71 -9.92 -2.85 25.26
CA VAL A 71 -9.33 -1.95 24.26
C VAL A 71 -9.07 -0.59 24.91
N ASP A 72 -7.79 -0.24 24.97
CA ASP A 72 -7.36 1.10 25.32
C ASP A 72 -7.20 1.94 24.05
N VAL A 73 -7.65 3.19 24.06
CA VAL A 73 -7.46 4.14 22.95
C VAL A 73 -6.57 5.26 23.43
N VAL A 74 -5.42 5.42 22.79
CA VAL A 74 -4.38 6.35 23.18
C VAL A 74 -4.10 7.33 22.04
N PRO A 75 -4.35 8.65 22.24
CA PRO A 75 -3.95 9.64 21.26
C PRO A 75 -2.44 9.83 21.28
N LEU A 76 -1.81 10.01 20.13
CA LEU A 76 -0.46 10.55 20.03
C LEU A 76 -0.48 12.04 20.44
N PRO A 77 0.63 12.55 21.01
CA PRO A 77 0.78 13.99 21.20
C PRO A 77 0.61 14.71 19.85
N GLU A 78 -0.04 15.87 19.88
CA GLU A 78 -0.13 16.73 18.70
C GLU A 78 1.29 17.18 18.33
N GLY A 79 1.77 16.76 17.16
CA GLY A 79 3.05 17.14 16.57
C GLY A 79 2.82 17.91 15.27
N ASP A 80 3.86 18.57 14.78
CA ASP A 80 3.84 19.16 13.44
C ASP A 80 3.62 18.08 12.40
N ASP A 81 2.72 18.31 11.46
CA ASP A 81 1.98 17.35 10.63
C ASP A 81 2.79 16.37 9.75
N ASP A 82 4.11 16.56 9.57
CA ASP A 82 4.88 15.80 8.59
C ASP A 82 5.48 14.47 9.10
N ASP A 83 5.53 14.25 10.44
CA ASP A 83 6.04 12.98 10.99
C ASP A 83 5.27 12.55 12.24
N ALA A 84 4.10 11.96 12.03
CA ALA A 84 3.23 11.50 13.13
C ALA A 84 3.91 10.50 14.08
N TRP A 85 5.06 9.93 13.69
CA TRP A 85 5.78 8.91 14.43
C TRP A 85 7.13 9.42 15.01
N ALA A 86 7.42 10.72 14.98
CA ALA A 86 8.68 11.28 15.47
C ALA A 86 8.72 11.50 16.98
N GLY A 87 7.57 11.51 17.66
CA GLY A 87 7.46 11.82 19.08
C GLY A 87 7.76 10.65 20.03
N GLU A 88 7.97 10.97 21.32
CA GLU A 88 8.02 9.96 22.37
C GLU A 88 6.65 9.28 22.54
N PRO A 89 6.65 7.96 22.83
CA PRO A 89 5.40 7.24 23.02
C PRO A 89 4.69 7.74 24.29
N PRO A 90 3.36 7.89 24.26
CA PRO A 90 2.59 8.17 25.45
C PRO A 90 2.85 7.15 26.56
N ALA A 91 3.07 7.62 27.79
CA ALA A 91 3.31 6.74 28.95
C ALA A 91 2.17 5.72 29.18
N ALA A 92 0.98 6.04 28.69
CA ALA A 92 -0.19 5.17 28.76
C ALA A 92 -0.04 3.85 27.98
N LEU A 93 0.87 3.78 27.00
CA LEU A 93 1.10 2.57 26.20
C LEU A 93 1.71 1.44 27.02
N GLY A 94 2.54 1.75 28.00
CA GLY A 94 3.15 0.83 28.97
C GLY A 94 3.68 -0.47 28.37
N GLY A 95 4.92 -0.84 28.54
CA GLY A 95 5.51 -2.14 28.24
C GLY A 95 5.37 -2.68 26.79
N ALA A 96 6.05 -3.79 26.51
CA ALA A 96 6.09 -4.40 25.20
C ALA A 96 4.78 -5.09 24.78
N PHE A 97 4.55 -5.17 23.47
CA PHE A 97 3.43 -5.83 22.83
C PHE A 97 3.89 -7.14 22.12
N ASP A 98 2.97 -8.10 22.01
CA ASP A 98 3.21 -9.40 21.41
C ASP A 98 2.94 -9.42 19.90
N LEU A 99 2.13 -8.49 19.42
CA LEU A 99 1.73 -8.35 18.02
C LEU A 99 1.56 -6.86 17.71
N ILE A 100 1.97 -6.45 16.51
CA ILE A 100 1.65 -5.15 15.95
C ILE A 100 0.70 -5.34 14.78
N VAL A 101 -0.32 -4.49 14.71
CA VAL A 101 -1.19 -4.36 13.54
C VAL A 101 -1.02 -2.98 12.96
N ILE A 102 -0.70 -2.90 11.67
CA ILE A 102 -0.56 -1.64 10.94
C ILE A 102 -1.29 -1.82 9.61
N GLU A 103 -2.53 -1.38 9.55
CA GLU A 103 -3.25 -1.36 8.28
C GLU A 103 -2.70 -0.24 7.39
N PRO A 104 -2.55 -0.45 6.08
CA PRO A 104 -2.33 0.65 5.15
C PRO A 104 -3.43 1.69 5.35
N SER A 105 -3.03 2.91 5.68
CA SER A 105 -3.92 3.95 6.15
C SER A 105 -4.94 4.38 5.10
N PHE A 106 -6.20 4.57 5.53
CA PHE A 106 -7.24 5.22 4.73
C PHE A 106 -7.41 6.71 5.10
N SER A 107 -6.48 7.27 5.88
CA SER A 107 -6.61 8.61 6.47
C SER A 107 -6.75 9.72 5.44
N GLU A 108 -6.28 9.49 4.23
CA GLU A 108 -6.46 10.44 3.15
C GLU A 108 -7.65 10.04 2.28
N LEU A 109 -8.66 10.91 2.23
CA LEU A 109 -9.74 10.82 1.25
C LEU A 109 -9.23 10.88 -0.19
N HIS A 110 -7.98 11.25 -0.38
CA HIS A 110 -7.28 11.23 -1.64
C HIS A 110 -6.73 9.83 -1.88
N ARG A 111 -7.00 9.31 -3.04
CA ARG A 111 -6.64 8.00 -3.53
C ARG A 111 -5.13 7.90 -3.71
N CYS A 112 -4.42 7.62 -2.63
CA CYS A 112 -2.97 7.49 -2.68
C CYS A 112 -2.53 6.14 -3.25
N TRP A 113 -1.35 6.10 -3.74
CA TRP A 113 -0.62 4.91 -4.11
C TRP A 113 -0.19 4.15 -2.85
N ALA A 114 -0.35 2.82 -2.87
CA ALA A 114 -0.08 1.99 -1.70
C ALA A 114 1.42 1.94 -1.29
N GLY A 115 2.34 2.39 -2.14
CA GLY A 115 3.76 2.53 -1.80
C GLY A 115 4.01 3.57 -0.71
N GLU A 116 3.33 4.71 -0.77
CA GLU A 116 3.39 5.75 0.28
C GLU A 116 2.90 5.20 1.62
N GLN A 117 1.85 4.37 1.59
CA GLN A 117 1.34 3.69 2.79
C GLN A 117 2.32 2.66 3.33
N LEU A 118 3.04 1.96 2.46
CA LEU A 118 4.09 1.02 2.87
C LEU A 118 5.23 1.75 3.60
N ALA A 119 5.63 2.93 3.12
CA ALA A 119 6.61 3.78 3.80
C ALA A 119 6.10 4.23 5.19
N ALA A 120 4.85 4.70 5.28
CA ALA A 120 4.23 5.09 6.54
C ALA A 120 4.14 3.93 7.54
N MET A 121 3.76 2.73 7.07
CA MET A 121 3.74 1.51 7.90
C MET A 121 5.14 1.18 8.44
N GLN A 122 6.17 1.35 7.63
CA GLN A 122 7.55 1.11 8.05
C GLN A 122 8.00 2.13 9.10
N SER A 123 7.66 3.41 8.96
CA SER A 123 7.93 4.45 9.95
C SER A 123 7.24 4.16 11.27
N ALA A 124 5.95 3.80 11.25
CA ALA A 124 5.20 3.41 12.44
C ALA A 124 5.84 2.22 13.17
N ARG A 125 6.29 1.22 12.41
CA ARG A 125 7.00 0.06 12.94
C ARG A 125 8.32 0.45 13.61
N GLN A 126 9.12 1.29 12.98
CA GLN A 126 10.39 1.77 13.51
C GLN A 126 10.20 2.57 14.79
N TRP A 127 9.18 3.42 14.84
CA TRP A 127 8.80 4.14 16.03
C TRP A 127 8.46 3.18 17.19
N ALA A 128 7.67 2.15 16.96
CA ALA A 128 7.33 1.17 17.98
C ALA A 128 8.58 0.40 18.50
N GLU A 129 9.54 0.10 17.63
CA GLU A 129 10.82 -0.54 18.00
C GLU A 129 11.71 0.41 18.80
N ALA A 130 11.89 1.65 18.33
CA ALA A 130 12.73 2.65 19.00
C ALA A 130 12.17 3.02 20.38
N SER A 131 10.85 2.99 20.52
CA SER A 131 10.13 3.25 21.77
C SER A 131 10.10 2.06 22.75
N GLY A 132 10.68 0.91 22.40
CA GLY A 132 10.66 -0.30 23.21
C GLY A 132 9.27 -0.95 23.34
N LEU A 133 8.29 -0.52 22.54
CA LEU A 133 6.94 -1.10 22.50
C LEU A 133 6.93 -2.45 21.76
N ALA A 134 7.91 -2.68 20.88
CA ALA A 134 8.10 -3.90 20.15
C ALA A 134 9.57 -4.26 20.01
N GLY A 135 9.88 -5.54 19.98
CA GLY A 135 11.18 -6.04 19.57
C GLY A 135 11.25 -6.32 18.06
N ARG A 136 12.44 -6.49 17.52
CA ARG A 136 12.64 -6.87 16.10
C ARG A 136 11.95 -8.18 15.71
N SER A 137 11.73 -9.08 16.66
CA SER A 137 11.04 -10.35 16.47
C SER A 137 9.54 -10.28 16.72
N THR A 138 9.01 -9.16 17.19
CA THR A 138 7.58 -9.00 17.40
C THR A 138 6.85 -9.13 16.06
N PRO A 139 5.91 -10.08 15.92
CA PRO A 139 5.13 -10.25 14.70
C PRO A 139 4.39 -8.98 14.31
N GLN A 140 4.16 -8.82 13.00
CA GLN A 140 3.38 -7.73 12.43
C GLN A 140 2.33 -8.26 11.47
N LEU A 141 1.19 -7.59 11.40
CA LEU A 141 0.17 -7.75 10.37
C LEU A 141 -0.07 -6.42 9.64
N PRO A 142 -0.04 -6.40 8.31
CA PRO A 142 0.34 -7.51 7.42
C PRO A 142 1.82 -7.89 7.58
N SER A 143 2.13 -9.15 7.28
CA SER A 143 3.51 -9.66 7.37
C SER A 143 4.19 -9.79 5.99
N ARG A 144 3.47 -9.46 4.93
CA ARG A 144 3.95 -9.56 3.54
C ARG A 144 3.37 -8.45 2.67
N ALA A 145 4.18 -7.95 1.74
CA ALA A 145 3.74 -7.12 0.62
C ALA A 145 4.13 -7.78 -0.69
N THR A 146 3.24 -7.71 -1.70
CA THR A 146 3.47 -8.23 -3.05
C THR A 146 3.22 -7.10 -4.04
N LEU A 147 4.24 -6.78 -4.84
CA LEU A 147 4.14 -5.83 -5.94
C LEU A 147 3.71 -6.57 -7.19
N GLU A 148 2.61 -6.15 -7.75
CA GLU A 148 2.02 -6.70 -8.98
C GLU A 148 1.75 -5.62 -10.00
N GLY A 149 1.61 -6.01 -11.26
CA GLY A 149 1.24 -5.07 -12.30
C GLY A 149 0.95 -5.73 -13.64
N LEU A 150 0.57 -4.90 -14.60
CA LEU A 150 0.26 -5.29 -15.97
C LEU A 150 0.50 -4.13 -16.94
N LEU A 151 0.59 -4.43 -18.24
CA LEU A 151 0.63 -3.42 -19.29
C LEU A 151 -0.79 -3.15 -19.83
N ILE A 152 -1.08 -1.88 -20.07
CA ILE A 152 -2.38 -1.43 -20.56
C ILE A 152 -2.28 -0.66 -21.87
N GLU A 153 -3.32 -0.82 -22.68
CA GLU A 153 -3.65 0.08 -23.77
C GLU A 153 -4.66 1.11 -23.27
N ALA A 154 -4.26 2.37 -23.20
CA ALA A 154 -5.06 3.49 -22.70
C ALA A 154 -4.72 4.78 -23.46
N PRO A 155 -5.09 4.89 -24.74
CA PRO A 155 -4.65 5.99 -25.62
C PRO A 155 -5.16 7.37 -25.16
N ALA A 156 -6.35 7.43 -24.56
CA ALA A 156 -6.90 8.69 -24.04
C ALA A 156 -6.11 9.19 -22.82
N LEU A 157 -5.77 8.27 -21.92
CA LEU A 157 -4.98 8.57 -20.73
C LEU A 157 -3.54 8.96 -21.11
N TRP A 158 -2.92 8.22 -22.04
CA TRP A 158 -1.57 8.52 -22.51
C TRP A 158 -1.48 9.90 -23.17
N ARG A 159 -2.45 10.27 -24.03
CA ARG A 159 -2.48 11.63 -24.63
C ARG A 159 -2.59 12.75 -23.59
N ARG A 160 -3.12 12.45 -22.42
CA ARG A 160 -3.27 13.43 -21.34
C ARG A 160 -2.02 13.57 -20.48
N HIS A 161 -1.25 12.51 -20.35
CA HIS A 161 -0.09 12.40 -19.45
C HIS A 161 1.23 12.10 -20.17
N GLY A 162 1.15 11.75 -21.44
CA GLY A 162 2.32 11.51 -22.29
C GLY A 162 2.99 12.82 -22.75
N PRO A 163 4.09 12.70 -23.50
CA PRO A 163 4.81 13.84 -24.03
C PRO A 163 3.91 14.73 -24.91
N VAL A 164 4.04 16.03 -24.75
CA VAL A 164 3.33 17.02 -25.56
C VAL A 164 4.15 17.27 -26.83
N GLY A 165 3.50 17.16 -27.99
CA GLY A 165 4.09 17.50 -29.28
C GLY A 165 3.62 18.86 -29.79
N GLU A 166 3.12 18.90 -31.01
CA GLU A 166 2.54 20.10 -31.61
C GLU A 166 1.10 20.32 -31.13
N VAL A 167 0.80 21.53 -30.65
CA VAL A 167 -0.55 21.97 -30.27
C VAL A 167 -0.86 23.28 -30.96
N CYS A 168 -1.93 23.31 -31.73
CA CYS A 168 -2.35 24.52 -32.49
C CYS A 168 -1.25 25.12 -33.39
N GLY A 169 -0.41 24.30 -34.01
CA GLY A 169 0.67 24.74 -34.87
C GLY A 169 1.93 25.19 -34.12
N LEU A 170 1.98 25.04 -32.80
CA LEU A 170 3.12 25.35 -31.97
C LEU A 170 3.81 24.06 -31.52
N ASP A 171 5.12 23.95 -31.77
CA ASP A 171 5.94 22.89 -31.22
C ASP A 171 6.19 23.13 -29.72
N LEU A 172 5.61 22.28 -28.87
CA LEU A 172 5.76 22.32 -27.43
C LEU A 172 6.72 21.24 -26.90
N SER A 173 7.49 20.59 -27.77
CA SER A 173 8.42 19.53 -27.37
C SER A 173 9.45 19.98 -26.33
N SER A 174 9.80 21.28 -26.31
CA SER A 174 10.67 21.85 -25.28
C SER A 174 10.06 21.85 -23.88
N PHE A 175 8.71 21.84 -23.78
CA PHE A 175 8.00 21.76 -22.50
C PHE A 175 8.25 20.42 -21.80
N ASN A 176 8.33 19.34 -22.56
CA ASN A 176 8.62 18.01 -21.99
C ASN A 176 9.95 18.00 -21.23
N ARG A 177 10.96 18.70 -21.73
CA ARG A 177 12.27 18.80 -21.07
C ARG A 177 12.24 19.56 -19.74
N LEU A 178 11.29 20.47 -19.56
CA LEU A 178 11.10 21.18 -18.29
C LEU A 178 10.40 20.28 -17.28
N VAL A 179 9.42 19.50 -17.72
CA VAL A 179 8.72 18.50 -16.88
C VAL A 179 9.68 17.38 -16.50
N ASP A 180 10.45 16.85 -17.45
CA ASP A 180 11.44 15.79 -17.20
C ASP A 180 12.62 16.24 -16.32
N ALA A 181 12.87 17.55 -16.21
CA ALA A 181 13.93 18.09 -15.36
C ALA A 181 13.50 18.19 -13.88
N ASP A 182 12.21 18.39 -13.63
CA ASP A 182 11.64 18.46 -12.29
C ASP A 182 11.06 17.11 -11.83
N ASP A 183 10.48 16.32 -12.78
CA ASP A 183 10.00 14.96 -12.54
C ASP A 183 10.96 13.97 -13.22
N ASP A 184 11.58 13.09 -12.44
CA ASP A 184 12.31 11.94 -13.00
C ASP A 184 11.33 11.15 -13.92
N ALA A 185 11.63 11.07 -15.21
CA ALA A 185 10.78 10.41 -16.22
C ALA A 185 10.48 8.94 -15.89
N SER A 186 11.24 8.35 -14.96
CA SER A 186 11.00 7.00 -14.44
C SER A 186 9.95 6.95 -13.32
N GLN A 187 9.57 8.10 -12.73
CA GLN A 187 8.59 8.15 -11.64
C GLN A 187 7.19 7.78 -12.13
N THR A 188 6.48 7.03 -11.30
CA THR A 188 5.09 6.69 -11.55
C THR A 188 4.14 7.76 -11.00
N ARG A 189 2.96 7.84 -11.60
CA ARG A 189 1.88 8.74 -11.16
C ARG A 189 0.76 7.94 -10.50
N SER A 190 0.22 8.48 -9.43
CA SER A 190 -0.89 7.86 -8.68
C SER A 190 -2.23 8.17 -9.35
N LEU A 191 -2.86 7.18 -9.98
CA LEU A 191 -4.14 7.34 -10.68
C LEU A 191 -5.08 6.16 -10.41
N PRO A 192 -6.41 6.39 -10.34
CA PRO A 192 -7.40 5.33 -10.23
C PRO A 192 -7.65 4.68 -11.59
N LEU A 193 -7.12 3.49 -11.81
CA LEU A 193 -7.18 2.75 -13.08
C LEU A 193 -8.61 2.62 -13.63
N TRP A 194 -9.57 2.28 -12.78
CA TRP A 194 -10.97 2.03 -13.17
C TRP A 194 -11.70 3.25 -13.74
N GLN A 195 -11.18 4.45 -13.52
CA GLN A 195 -11.80 5.69 -14.04
C GLN A 195 -11.44 5.96 -15.50
N TRP A 196 -10.49 5.25 -16.05
CA TRP A 196 -9.98 5.50 -17.38
C TRP A 196 -10.32 4.33 -18.32
N PRO A 197 -10.85 4.61 -19.52
CA PRO A 197 -10.99 3.58 -20.54
C PRO A 197 -9.64 2.94 -20.84
N ASN A 198 -9.55 1.65 -20.61
CA ASN A 198 -8.32 0.90 -20.82
C ASN A 198 -8.60 -0.53 -21.26
N ARG A 199 -7.60 -1.18 -21.86
CA ARG A 199 -7.59 -2.59 -22.22
C ARG A 199 -6.28 -3.21 -21.73
N ARG A 200 -6.37 -4.35 -21.08
CA ARG A 200 -5.18 -5.13 -20.69
C ARG A 200 -4.47 -5.64 -21.92
N VAL A 201 -3.16 -5.50 -21.98
CA VAL A 201 -2.29 -6.05 -23.01
C VAL A 201 -1.61 -7.32 -22.51
N THR A 202 -1.33 -7.42 -21.21
CA THR A 202 -0.70 -8.57 -20.58
C THR A 202 -1.58 -9.16 -19.48
N ALA A 203 -1.26 -10.37 -19.03
CA ALA A 203 -1.74 -10.84 -17.72
C ALA A 203 -1.14 -10.02 -16.58
N THR A 204 -1.74 -10.09 -15.40
CA THR A 204 -1.12 -9.62 -14.17
C THR A 204 0.13 -10.44 -13.89
N THR A 205 1.22 -9.75 -13.58
CA THR A 205 2.50 -10.36 -13.24
C THR A 205 2.90 -9.92 -11.83
N THR A 206 3.31 -10.85 -10.99
CA THR A 206 3.98 -10.56 -9.72
C THR A 206 5.42 -10.14 -10.03
N TRP A 207 5.79 -8.94 -9.58
CA TRP A 207 7.14 -8.40 -9.79
C TRP A 207 8.07 -8.85 -8.67
N ALA A 208 7.56 -8.77 -7.46
CA ALA A 208 8.30 -9.18 -6.28
C ALA A 208 7.38 -9.38 -5.07
N THR A 209 7.87 -10.14 -4.09
CA THR A 209 7.21 -10.35 -2.79
C THR A 209 8.26 -10.14 -1.69
N ALA A 210 7.88 -9.43 -0.64
CA ALA A 210 8.75 -9.19 0.50
C ALA A 210 8.04 -9.45 1.83
N ALA A 211 8.79 -9.96 2.80
CA ALA A 211 8.35 -10.03 4.18
C ALA A 211 8.35 -8.64 4.84
N LEU A 212 7.37 -8.38 5.67
CA LEU A 212 7.28 -7.18 6.49
C LEU A 212 7.53 -7.50 7.97
N PRO A 213 8.11 -6.57 8.75
CA PRO A 213 8.71 -5.30 8.32
C PRO A 213 10.00 -5.52 7.51
N PHE A 214 10.34 -4.55 6.67
CA PHE A 214 11.61 -4.62 5.96
C PHE A 214 12.79 -4.59 6.92
N ARG A 215 13.76 -5.47 6.70
CA ARG A 215 15.01 -5.46 7.45
C ARG A 215 15.96 -4.43 6.83
N GLY A 216 16.45 -3.48 7.62
CA GLY A 216 17.41 -2.48 7.14
C GLY A 216 17.07 -1.02 7.49
N GLY A 217 15.98 -0.77 8.21
CA GLY A 217 15.63 0.58 8.67
C GLY A 217 15.01 1.45 7.57
N ALA A 218 15.20 2.77 7.64
CA ALA A 218 14.57 3.74 6.73
C ALA A 218 15.08 3.67 5.27
N ALA A 219 16.23 3.07 5.03
CA ALA A 219 16.84 2.99 3.69
C ALA A 219 16.52 1.67 2.97
N TRP A 220 15.32 1.11 3.16
CA TRP A 220 14.94 -0.07 2.40
C TRP A 220 14.71 0.28 0.93
N HIS A 221 15.16 -0.60 0.06
CA HIS A 221 14.94 -0.52 -1.39
C HIS A 221 14.49 -1.89 -1.90
N TRP A 222 13.47 -1.86 -2.72
CA TRP A 222 12.95 -3.05 -3.37
C TRP A 222 13.09 -2.91 -4.87
N ARG A 223 14.06 -3.57 -5.45
CA ARG A 223 14.40 -3.46 -6.87
C ARG A 223 14.47 -4.83 -7.54
N GLY A 224 14.18 -4.85 -8.82
CA GLY A 224 14.24 -6.06 -9.62
C GLY A 224 13.85 -5.83 -11.07
N GLU A 225 13.62 -6.94 -11.76
CA GLU A 225 13.10 -6.96 -13.13
C GLU A 225 11.82 -7.80 -13.17
N ALA A 226 10.88 -7.38 -13.98
CA ALA A 226 9.63 -8.09 -14.25
C ALA A 226 9.47 -8.30 -15.75
N GLU A 227 9.05 -9.50 -16.15
CA GLU A 227 8.76 -9.84 -17.54
C GLU A 227 7.25 -9.91 -17.76
N PHE A 228 6.78 -9.22 -18.78
CA PHE A 228 5.38 -9.15 -19.18
C PHE A 228 5.21 -9.78 -20.53
N VAL A 229 4.35 -10.77 -20.64
CA VAL A 229 4.04 -11.42 -21.90
C VAL A 229 2.69 -10.93 -22.40
N ALA A 230 2.66 -10.37 -23.61
CA ALA A 230 1.42 -9.90 -24.25
C ALA A 230 0.45 -11.06 -24.49
N THR A 231 -0.76 -10.97 -23.96
CA THR A 231 -1.81 -11.99 -24.15
C THR A 231 -2.55 -11.83 -25.48
N ALA A 232 -2.49 -10.64 -26.07
CA ALA A 232 -3.04 -10.30 -27.36
C ALA A 232 -2.19 -9.22 -28.03
N ALA A 233 -2.28 -9.09 -29.34
CA ALA A 233 -1.68 -7.95 -30.03
C ALA A 233 -2.32 -6.64 -29.58
N GLY A 234 -1.52 -5.59 -29.39
CA GLY A 234 -1.99 -4.29 -28.94
C GLY A 234 -0.86 -3.29 -28.74
N THR A 235 -1.22 -2.12 -28.27
CA THR A 235 -0.27 -1.05 -28.00
C THR A 235 -0.25 -0.76 -26.49
N ALA A 236 0.86 -1.06 -25.82
CA ALA A 236 1.03 -0.72 -24.43
C ALA A 236 1.40 0.78 -24.29
N HIS A 237 0.61 1.52 -23.55
CA HIS A 237 0.79 2.95 -23.32
C HIS A 237 1.39 3.22 -21.93
N ALA A 238 1.13 2.32 -20.99
CA ALA A 238 1.62 2.42 -19.61
C ALA A 238 1.77 1.03 -18.98
N VAL A 239 2.65 0.97 -17.99
CA VAL A 239 2.63 -0.07 -16.97
C VAL A 239 1.81 0.44 -15.78
N VAL A 240 1.02 -0.44 -15.19
CA VAL A 240 0.24 -0.16 -13.98
C VAL A 240 0.66 -1.13 -12.91
N ALA A 241 0.97 -0.59 -11.73
CA ALA A 241 1.41 -1.40 -10.59
C ALA A 241 0.57 -1.12 -9.34
N TRP A 242 0.50 -2.11 -8.46
CA TRP A 242 -0.16 -2.02 -7.16
C TRP A 242 0.49 -2.95 -6.13
N LEU A 243 0.24 -2.67 -4.85
CA LEU A 243 0.68 -3.50 -3.75
C LEU A 243 -0.50 -4.25 -3.15
N ASN A 244 -0.32 -5.54 -2.93
CA ASN A 244 -1.22 -6.33 -2.13
C ASN A 244 -0.53 -6.71 -0.81
N PHE A 245 -1.28 -6.73 0.28
CA PHE A 245 -0.76 -7.05 1.60
C PHE A 245 -1.39 -8.34 2.11
N GLY A 246 -0.57 -9.19 2.71
CA GLY A 246 -0.97 -10.51 3.16
C GLY A 246 -0.40 -10.90 4.52
N ALA A 247 -0.79 -12.07 5.00
CA ALA A 247 -0.27 -12.67 6.20
C ALA A 247 0.27 -14.08 5.91
N GLY A 248 1.32 -14.48 6.67
CA GLY A 248 1.95 -15.81 6.51
C GLY A 248 2.78 -15.98 5.24
N ASP A 249 3.22 -17.20 5.01
CA ASP A 249 4.11 -17.58 3.89
C ASP A 249 3.34 -18.13 2.66
N GLY A 250 2.00 -18.16 2.73
CA GLY A 250 1.16 -18.69 1.65
C GLY A 250 1.05 -17.76 0.46
N ASP A 251 1.21 -18.28 -0.76
CA ASP A 251 1.07 -17.53 -2.01
C ASP A 251 -0.39 -17.43 -2.52
N GLY A 252 -1.34 -17.94 -1.73
CA GLY A 252 -2.76 -17.99 -2.10
C GLY A 252 -3.54 -16.71 -1.81
N ASP A 253 -4.65 -16.56 -2.52
CA ASP A 253 -5.64 -15.48 -2.32
C ASP A 253 -6.22 -15.46 -0.89
N ASP A 254 -6.22 -16.62 -0.22
CA ASP A 254 -6.71 -16.81 1.16
C ASP A 254 -5.82 -16.12 2.22
N SER A 255 -4.56 -15.82 1.90
CA SER A 255 -3.63 -15.10 2.78
C SER A 255 -3.64 -13.59 2.55
N LEU A 256 -4.43 -13.12 1.58
CA LEU A 256 -4.50 -11.71 1.20
C LEU A 256 -5.36 -10.93 2.21
N LEU A 257 -4.75 -9.96 2.87
CA LEU A 257 -5.40 -9.08 3.84
C LEU A 257 -5.98 -7.82 3.21
N VAL A 258 -5.19 -7.15 2.37
CA VAL A 258 -5.61 -5.91 1.70
C VAL A 258 -5.23 -6.02 0.23
N ARG A 259 -6.22 -5.82 -0.65
CA ARG A 259 -6.03 -5.73 -2.09
C ARG A 259 -6.15 -4.27 -2.52
N THR A 260 -5.10 -3.73 -3.14
CA THR A 260 -5.13 -2.37 -3.68
C THR A 260 -5.24 -2.33 -5.20
N GLY A 261 -5.02 -3.45 -5.84
CA GLY A 261 -5.18 -3.61 -7.29
C GLY A 261 -6.56 -4.09 -7.72
N PRO A 262 -6.76 -4.23 -9.03
CA PRO A 262 -8.02 -4.71 -9.60
C PRO A 262 -8.29 -6.16 -9.21
N ALA A 263 -9.50 -6.43 -8.70
CA ALA A 263 -9.92 -7.78 -8.33
C ALA A 263 -9.93 -8.69 -9.57
N ASN A 264 -9.29 -9.86 -9.49
CA ASN A 264 -9.18 -10.82 -10.59
C ASN A 264 -8.66 -10.21 -11.91
N GLY A 265 -7.89 -9.11 -11.81
CA GLY A 265 -7.39 -8.37 -12.96
C GLY A 265 -8.48 -7.63 -13.77
N ASP A 266 -9.67 -7.43 -13.24
CA ASP A 266 -10.69 -6.59 -13.86
C ASP A 266 -10.35 -5.12 -13.64
N THR A 267 -9.71 -4.52 -14.65
CA THR A 267 -9.26 -3.13 -14.62
C THR A 267 -10.39 -2.10 -14.62
N ALA A 268 -11.62 -2.51 -14.87
CA ALA A 268 -12.81 -1.66 -14.80
C ALA A 268 -13.49 -1.73 -13.43
N ALA A 269 -13.15 -2.71 -12.59
CA ALA A 269 -13.73 -2.84 -11.27
C ALA A 269 -13.27 -1.69 -10.35
N PRO A 270 -14.20 -0.95 -9.72
CA PRO A 270 -13.85 0.11 -8.79
C PRO A 270 -13.04 -0.40 -7.61
N THR A 271 -11.96 0.32 -7.29
CA THR A 271 -11.18 0.13 -6.07
C THR A 271 -11.04 1.46 -5.34
N SER A 272 -10.89 1.43 -4.02
CA SER A 272 -10.65 2.62 -3.19
C SER A 272 -9.24 3.17 -3.36
N TRP A 273 -8.34 2.40 -3.96
CA TRP A 273 -6.94 2.72 -4.09
C TRP A 273 -6.62 3.26 -5.48
N ALA A 274 -5.65 4.17 -5.55
CA ALA A 274 -4.97 4.49 -6.78
C ALA A 274 -3.88 3.45 -7.07
N GLN A 275 -3.52 3.33 -8.32
CA GLN A 275 -2.42 2.50 -8.78
C GLN A 275 -1.28 3.40 -9.28
N ALA A 276 -0.05 2.89 -9.26
CA ALA A 276 1.08 3.56 -9.85
C ALA A 276 1.12 3.36 -11.37
N PHE A 277 1.24 4.44 -12.13
CA PHE A 277 1.30 4.43 -13.59
C PHE A 277 2.66 4.93 -14.06
N GLY A 278 3.43 4.07 -14.72
CA GLY A 278 4.60 4.44 -15.51
C GLY A 278 4.21 4.56 -16.98
N PHE A 279 4.23 5.77 -17.53
CA PHE A 279 3.91 6.00 -18.94
C PHE A 279 5.13 5.76 -19.82
N PHE A 280 4.94 5.04 -20.93
CA PHE A 280 5.99 4.92 -21.93
C PHE A 280 6.11 6.24 -22.72
N ALA A 281 7.32 6.72 -22.90
CA ALA A 281 7.58 7.91 -23.74
C ALA A 281 7.04 7.70 -25.16
N GLU A 282 7.26 6.48 -25.71
CA GLU A 282 6.66 6.03 -26.95
C GLU A 282 5.86 4.76 -26.68
N PRO A 283 4.57 4.71 -27.07
CA PRO A 283 3.75 3.52 -26.90
C PRO A 283 4.37 2.29 -27.60
N LEU A 284 4.35 1.14 -26.92
CA LEU A 284 4.97 -0.09 -27.38
C LEU A 284 3.97 -0.92 -28.17
N ALA A 285 4.18 -1.08 -29.48
CA ALA A 285 3.42 -2.05 -30.27
C ALA A 285 3.89 -3.47 -29.92
N LEU A 286 2.96 -4.34 -29.51
CA LEU A 286 3.25 -5.70 -29.05
C LEU A 286 2.44 -6.71 -29.87
N ALA A 287 3.10 -7.75 -30.33
CA ALA A 287 2.44 -8.94 -30.86
C ALA A 287 2.03 -9.88 -29.72
N ALA A 288 1.02 -10.70 -29.92
CA ALA A 288 0.67 -11.75 -28.95
C ALA A 288 1.87 -12.68 -28.72
N GLY A 289 2.14 -13.00 -27.45
CA GLY A 289 3.30 -13.77 -27.00
C GLY A 289 4.61 -12.98 -26.91
N GLN A 290 4.65 -11.73 -27.32
CA GLN A 290 5.84 -10.90 -27.19
C GLN A 290 6.07 -10.53 -25.73
N ALA A 291 7.33 -10.69 -25.28
CA ALA A 291 7.77 -10.31 -23.94
C ALA A 291 8.33 -8.88 -23.90
N VAL A 292 8.07 -8.20 -22.79
CA VAL A 292 8.67 -6.91 -22.42
C VAL A 292 9.25 -7.05 -21.03
N ARG A 293 10.49 -6.63 -20.85
CA ARG A 293 11.15 -6.57 -19.52
C ARG A 293 11.18 -5.15 -19.03
N LEU A 294 10.77 -4.96 -17.78
CA LEU A 294 10.84 -3.70 -17.09
C LEU A 294 11.70 -3.87 -15.83
N ARG A 295 12.54 -2.89 -15.57
CA ARG A 295 13.27 -2.75 -14.31
C ARG A 295 12.44 -1.85 -13.40
N PHE A 296 12.37 -2.18 -12.12
CA PHE A 296 11.65 -1.38 -11.13
C PHE A 296 12.52 -1.11 -9.90
N GLU A 297 12.24 0.01 -9.26
CA GLU A 297 12.77 0.37 -7.95
C GLU A 297 11.64 1.03 -7.13
N LEU A 298 11.36 0.46 -5.94
CA LEU A 298 10.46 1.03 -4.95
C LEU A 298 11.30 1.47 -3.76
N GLY A 299 11.36 2.77 -3.50
CA GLY A 299 12.18 3.38 -2.47
C GLY A 299 11.49 3.42 -1.10
N GLY A 300 12.28 3.78 -0.08
CA GLY A 300 11.81 3.97 1.31
C GLY A 300 10.85 5.15 1.48
N ASP A 301 10.79 6.04 0.50
CA ASP A 301 9.81 7.12 0.35
C ASP A 301 8.46 6.66 -0.20
N GLY A 302 8.38 5.40 -0.65
CA GLY A 302 7.19 4.84 -1.28
C GLY A 302 7.07 5.16 -2.77
N GLU A 303 8.04 5.84 -3.37
CA GLU A 303 8.06 6.12 -4.81
C GLU A 303 8.45 4.88 -5.61
N LEU A 304 7.66 4.58 -6.63
CA LEU A 304 7.95 3.54 -7.60
C LEU A 304 8.50 4.17 -8.89
N ARG A 305 9.68 3.68 -9.30
CA ARG A 305 10.30 4.01 -10.58
C ARG A 305 10.27 2.78 -11.47
N VAL A 306 9.97 2.99 -12.74
CA VAL A 306 9.90 1.90 -13.72
C VAL A 306 10.55 2.32 -15.02
N GLU A 307 11.47 1.51 -15.50
CA GLU A 307 12.19 1.71 -16.74
C GLU A 307 12.13 0.46 -17.62
N ARG A 308 12.28 0.62 -18.92
CA ARG A 308 12.46 -0.50 -19.82
C ARG A 308 13.86 -1.09 -19.61
N ALA A 309 13.93 -2.41 -19.36
CA ALA A 309 15.19 -3.13 -19.41
C ALA A 309 15.63 -3.29 -20.87
N GLU A 310 16.91 -3.09 -21.13
CA GLU A 310 17.49 -3.25 -22.48
C GLU A 310 17.51 -4.73 -22.95
#